data_81b12823d190dcecff2cf3426dcb5bd4
#
_entry.id   81b12823d190dcecff2cf3426dcb5bd4
#
_cell.length_a   1.000
_cell.length_b   1.000
_cell.length_c   1.000
_cell.angle_alpha   90.00
_cell.angle_beta   90.00
_cell.angle_gamma   90.00
#
_symmetry.space_group_name_H-M   'P 1'
#
loop_
_entity.id
_entity.type
_entity.pdbx_description
1 polymer ?
#
loop_
_entity_poly.entity_id
_entity_poly.type
_entity_poly.pdbx_seq_one_letter_code
_entity_poly.pdbx_strand_id
1 'polypeptide(L)'
;MGVGKGTTARAFAKKYKVYNIDTDDLIESKENREVKRIFEKKGEAYFRELEQQTADWIIDSVQGTLISCGGGFYKVKNLHKMGTVVLLDASFEWILNRLKTAKNSESKLAKRPLFTQEEEAQKLYNEREKAYKKVADVIVNVEGKSLDEIVKEIARKCKVK
;
A
#
# COMPACT_ATOMS: atom_id res chain seq x y z
N MET A 1 -2.49 -1.36 -6.04
CA MET A 1 -3.36 -0.16 -6.18
C MET A 1 -4.81 -0.59 -5.96
N GLY A 2 -5.60 0.09 -5.13
CA GLY A 2 -7.05 -0.20 -4.99
C GLY A 2 -7.46 -1.55 -4.37
N VAL A 3 -6.53 -2.40 -4.02
CA VAL A 3 -6.74 -3.76 -3.49
C VAL A 3 -7.31 -3.81 -2.06
N GLY A 4 -7.35 -2.68 -1.36
CA GLY A 4 -7.88 -2.59 0.01
C GLY A 4 -6.82 -2.59 1.10
N LYS A 5 -5.58 -2.24 0.78
CA LYS A 5 -4.43 -2.20 1.70
C LYS A 5 -4.74 -1.55 3.05
N GLY A 6 -5.18 -0.29 3.06
CA GLY A 6 -5.47 0.42 4.31
C GLY A 6 -6.62 -0.19 5.13
N THR A 7 -7.64 -0.78 4.48
CA THR A 7 -8.72 -1.49 5.18
C THR A 7 -8.19 -2.76 5.83
N THR A 8 -7.39 -3.53 5.10
CA THR A 8 -6.74 -4.75 5.62
C THR A 8 -5.80 -4.43 6.76
N ALA A 9 -4.99 -3.37 6.62
CA ALA A 9 -4.05 -2.94 7.66
C ALA A 9 -4.75 -2.57 8.97
N ARG A 10 -5.83 -1.78 8.91
CA ARG A 10 -6.61 -1.44 10.12
C ARG A 10 -7.29 -2.66 10.76
N ALA A 11 -7.81 -3.58 9.95
CA ALA A 11 -8.41 -4.80 10.46
C ALA A 11 -7.39 -5.73 11.13
N PHE A 12 -6.21 -5.85 10.53
CA PHE A 12 -5.09 -6.60 11.09
C PHE A 12 -4.64 -5.98 12.43
N ALA A 13 -4.39 -4.67 12.45
CA ALA A 13 -3.96 -3.94 13.63
C ALA A 13 -4.93 -4.11 14.80
N LYS A 14 -6.24 -4.00 14.52
CA LYS A 14 -7.28 -4.22 15.53
C LYS A 14 -7.29 -5.66 16.06
N LYS A 15 -7.17 -6.66 15.17
CA LYS A 15 -7.25 -8.07 15.54
C LYS A 15 -6.04 -8.54 16.35
N TYR A 16 -4.85 -8.13 15.96
CA TYR A 16 -3.59 -8.54 16.58
C TYR A 16 -3.04 -7.52 17.58
N LYS A 17 -3.80 -6.46 17.89
CA LYS A 17 -3.45 -5.42 18.88
C LYS A 17 -2.09 -4.78 18.62
N VAL A 18 -1.75 -4.58 17.35
CA VAL A 18 -0.54 -3.86 16.92
C VAL A 18 -0.91 -2.49 16.36
N TYR A 19 0.04 -1.59 16.30
CA TYR A 19 -0.15 -0.32 15.62
C TYR A 19 -0.04 -0.50 14.09
N ASN A 20 -0.67 0.41 13.36
CA ASN A 20 -0.58 0.52 11.91
C ASN A 20 -0.06 1.91 11.56
N ILE A 21 0.99 1.94 10.75
CA ILE A 21 1.56 3.16 10.17
C ILE A 21 1.28 3.17 8.67
N ASP A 22 0.88 4.32 8.12
CA ASP A 22 0.83 4.54 6.67
C ASP A 22 1.96 5.50 6.28
N THR A 23 2.77 5.10 5.30
CA THR A 23 3.95 5.88 4.89
C THR A 23 3.59 7.19 4.21
N ASP A 24 2.46 7.23 3.48
CA ASP A 24 1.98 8.46 2.87
C ASP A 24 1.51 9.45 3.95
N ASP A 25 0.79 8.98 4.98
CA ASP A 25 0.35 9.80 6.12
C ASP A 25 1.54 10.38 6.90
N LEU A 26 2.61 9.60 7.09
CA LEU A 26 3.85 10.10 7.72
C LEU A 26 4.50 11.21 6.90
N ILE A 27 4.59 11.03 5.59
CA ILE A 27 5.16 12.04 4.68
C ILE A 27 4.31 13.29 4.68
N GLU A 28 2.98 13.16 4.59
CA GLU A 28 2.06 14.30 4.65
C GLU A 28 2.17 15.08 5.95
N SER A 29 2.28 14.37 7.08
CA SER A 29 2.49 14.97 8.39
C SER A 29 3.81 15.72 8.48
N LYS A 30 4.91 15.12 7.99
CA LYS A 30 6.24 15.74 7.96
C LYS A 30 6.28 17.01 7.13
N GLU A 31 5.66 16.98 5.94
CA GLU A 31 5.68 18.09 4.98
C GLU A 31 4.54 19.11 5.24
N ASN A 32 3.63 18.80 6.15
CA ASN A 32 2.37 19.54 6.36
C ASN A 32 1.66 19.80 5.04
N ARG A 33 1.56 18.77 4.20
CA ARG A 33 1.07 18.89 2.84
C ARG A 33 0.64 17.53 2.29
N GLU A 34 -0.47 17.51 1.56
CA GLU A 34 -0.95 16.32 0.84
C GLU A 34 0.06 15.84 -0.21
N VAL A 35 0.18 14.52 -0.38
CA VAL A 35 1.05 13.88 -1.39
C VAL A 35 0.89 14.50 -2.77
N LYS A 36 -0.35 14.71 -3.22
CA LYS A 36 -0.64 15.35 -4.51
C LYS A 36 0.06 16.71 -4.64
N ARG A 37 -0.01 17.52 -3.60
CA ARG A 37 0.61 18.87 -3.57
C ARG A 37 2.14 18.82 -3.50
N ILE A 38 2.69 17.78 -2.88
CA ILE A 38 4.13 17.55 -2.89
C ILE A 38 4.60 17.27 -4.32
N PHE A 39 3.93 16.37 -5.04
CA PHE A 39 4.22 16.08 -6.45
C PHE A 39 4.10 17.32 -7.34
N GLU A 40 3.04 18.09 -7.20
CA GLU A 40 2.81 19.30 -8.00
C GLU A 40 3.90 20.37 -7.79
N LYS A 41 4.37 20.54 -6.54
CA LYS A 41 5.31 21.60 -6.18
C LYS A 41 6.78 21.22 -6.26
N LYS A 42 7.10 19.96 -5.96
CA LYS A 42 8.48 19.48 -5.79
C LYS A 42 8.86 18.36 -6.75
N GLY A 43 7.88 17.75 -7.40
CA GLY A 43 8.08 16.67 -8.36
C GLY A 43 8.30 15.29 -7.73
N GLU A 44 8.38 14.29 -8.60
CA GLU A 44 8.49 12.89 -8.19
C GLU A 44 9.81 12.59 -7.46
N ALA A 45 10.94 13.11 -7.95
CA ALA A 45 12.25 12.84 -7.36
C ALA A 45 12.30 13.23 -5.88
N TYR A 46 11.77 14.39 -5.52
CA TYR A 46 11.68 14.84 -4.13
C TYR A 46 10.80 13.91 -3.29
N PHE A 47 9.66 13.46 -3.82
CA PHE A 47 8.80 12.52 -3.11
C PHE A 47 9.50 11.18 -2.86
N ARG A 48 10.30 10.68 -3.83
CA ARG A 48 11.09 9.44 -3.64
C ARG A 48 12.16 9.59 -2.57
N GLU A 49 12.75 10.78 -2.43
CA GLU A 49 13.69 11.06 -1.32
C GLU A 49 12.96 11.02 0.03
N LEU A 50 11.74 11.54 0.12
CA LEU A 50 10.93 11.45 1.33
C LEU A 50 10.53 10.01 1.67
N GLU A 51 10.16 9.20 0.67
CA GLU A 51 9.93 7.76 0.87
C GLU A 51 11.18 7.06 1.41
N GLN A 52 12.38 7.36 0.88
CA GLN A 52 13.63 6.78 1.37
C GLN A 52 13.93 7.21 2.81
N GLN A 53 13.80 8.50 3.14
CA GLN A 53 13.99 8.99 4.51
C GLN A 53 13.01 8.33 5.49
N THR A 54 11.76 8.12 5.05
CA THR A 54 10.75 7.43 5.85
C THR A 54 11.13 5.97 6.08
N ALA A 55 11.63 5.28 5.05
CA ALA A 55 12.09 3.90 5.17
C ALA A 55 13.28 3.78 6.14
N ASP A 56 14.26 4.67 6.04
CA ASP A 56 15.43 4.69 6.91
C ASP A 56 15.02 4.91 8.38
N TRP A 57 14.13 5.88 8.63
CA TRP A 57 13.60 6.11 9.98
C TRP A 57 12.82 4.89 10.52
N ILE A 58 12.03 4.24 9.69
CA ILE A 58 11.27 3.03 10.09
C ILE A 58 12.25 1.90 10.48
N ILE A 59 13.31 1.68 9.70
CA ILE A 59 14.31 0.66 9.98
C ILE A 59 14.96 0.89 11.34
N ASP A 60 15.27 2.13 11.66
CA ASP A 60 16.01 2.49 12.88
C ASP A 60 15.13 2.59 14.13
N SER A 61 13.84 2.91 13.96
CA SER A 61 13.01 3.39 15.08
C SER A 61 11.71 2.62 15.30
N VAL A 62 11.27 1.76 14.37
CA VAL A 62 9.95 1.13 14.42
C VAL A 62 10.07 -0.39 14.55
N GLN A 63 9.41 -0.97 15.57
CA GLN A 63 9.33 -2.40 15.78
C GLN A 63 7.90 -2.85 16.09
N GLY A 64 7.57 -4.11 15.80
CA GLY A 64 6.29 -4.71 16.17
C GLY A 64 5.06 -4.03 15.57
N THR A 65 5.20 -3.41 14.41
CA THR A 65 4.19 -2.55 13.78
C THR A 65 3.87 -3.05 12.38
N LEU A 66 2.62 -2.92 11.97
CA LEU A 66 2.23 -3.12 10.57
C LEU A 66 2.42 -1.82 9.79
N ILE A 67 3.07 -1.90 8.63
CA ILE A 67 3.37 -0.74 7.80
C ILE A 67 2.61 -0.84 6.49
N SER A 68 1.79 0.15 6.21
CA SER A 68 1.04 0.31 4.97
C SER A 68 1.81 1.23 4.04
N CYS A 69 2.40 0.69 2.98
CA CYS A 69 3.29 1.43 2.09
C CYS A 69 2.57 2.08 0.91
N GLY A 70 3.00 3.25 0.49
CA GLY A 70 2.57 3.91 -0.74
C GLY A 70 2.85 3.07 -1.99
N GLY A 71 2.18 3.37 -3.08
CA GLY A 71 2.27 2.55 -4.31
C GLY A 71 3.63 2.55 -4.99
N GLY A 72 4.49 3.51 -4.71
CA GLY A 72 5.87 3.60 -5.23
C GLY A 72 6.94 3.15 -4.23
N PHE A 73 6.56 2.90 -3.01
CA PHE A 73 7.46 2.62 -1.89
C PHE A 73 8.35 1.38 -2.07
N TYR A 74 7.97 0.46 -2.94
CA TYR A 74 8.81 -0.70 -3.30
C TYR A 74 10.18 -0.34 -3.89
N LYS A 75 10.38 0.93 -4.29
CA LYS A 75 11.64 1.44 -4.86
C LYS A 75 12.67 1.84 -3.79
N VAL A 76 12.29 1.90 -2.50
CA VAL A 76 13.22 2.28 -1.44
C VAL A 76 14.32 1.23 -1.30
N LYS A 77 15.51 1.71 -0.97
CA LYS A 77 16.66 0.84 -0.68
C LYS A 77 16.42 0.10 0.64
N ASN A 78 16.88 -1.12 0.73
CA ASN A 78 16.80 -1.92 1.96
C ASN A 78 15.37 -2.19 2.45
N LEU A 79 14.37 -2.28 1.55
CA LEU A 79 12.97 -2.53 1.88
C LEU A 79 12.80 -3.71 2.86
N HIS A 80 13.53 -4.82 2.65
CA HIS A 80 13.47 -6.02 3.50
C HIS A 80 14.05 -5.84 4.91
N LYS A 81 14.81 -4.75 5.15
CA LYS A 81 15.24 -4.42 6.52
C LYS A 81 14.10 -3.84 7.37
N MET A 82 13.04 -3.35 6.75
CA MET A 82 11.85 -2.88 7.47
C MET A 82 11.02 -4.04 8.03
N GLY A 83 11.15 -5.24 7.47
CA GLY A 83 10.40 -6.43 7.89
C GLY A 83 9.93 -7.29 6.72
N THR A 84 8.99 -8.17 6.98
CA THR A 84 8.39 -9.06 5.96
C THR A 84 7.51 -8.26 4.99
N VAL A 85 7.86 -8.33 3.71
CA VAL A 85 7.12 -7.63 2.65
C VAL A 85 5.93 -8.47 2.19
N VAL A 86 4.72 -7.99 2.47
CA VAL A 86 3.47 -8.64 2.10
C VAL A 86 2.82 -7.93 0.92
N LEU A 87 2.60 -8.67 -0.16
CA LEU A 87 1.80 -8.23 -1.30
C LEU A 87 0.36 -8.72 -1.17
N LEU A 88 -0.59 -7.80 -1.18
CA LEU A 88 -1.99 -8.12 -1.42
C LEU A 88 -2.22 -8.12 -2.93
N ASP A 89 -2.50 -9.29 -3.47
CA ASP A 89 -2.61 -9.53 -4.90
C ASP A 89 -4.06 -9.71 -5.34
N ALA A 90 -4.40 -9.12 -6.49
CA ALA A 90 -5.67 -9.28 -7.17
C ALA A 90 -5.51 -8.86 -8.63
N SER A 91 -6.33 -9.41 -9.54
CA SER A 91 -6.36 -8.99 -10.95
C SER A 91 -6.80 -7.53 -11.10
N PHE A 92 -6.39 -6.90 -12.18
CA PHE A 92 -6.82 -5.54 -12.50
C PHE A 92 -8.34 -5.44 -12.62
N GLU A 93 -8.96 -6.40 -13.28
CA GLU A 93 -10.40 -6.47 -13.47
C GLU A 93 -11.16 -6.51 -12.13
N TRP A 94 -10.69 -7.34 -11.20
CA TRP A 94 -11.27 -7.41 -9.86
C TRP A 94 -11.14 -6.09 -9.10
N ILE A 95 -9.96 -5.46 -9.16
CA ILE A 95 -9.73 -4.16 -8.54
C ILE A 95 -10.66 -3.10 -9.13
N LEU A 96 -10.75 -3.04 -10.46
CA LEU A 96 -11.59 -2.07 -11.16
C LEU A 96 -13.07 -2.25 -10.80
N ASN A 97 -13.56 -3.49 -10.85
CA ASN A 97 -14.94 -3.81 -10.48
C ASN A 97 -15.23 -3.43 -9.02
N ARG A 98 -14.34 -3.75 -8.10
CA ARG A 98 -14.46 -3.37 -6.70
C ARG A 98 -14.52 -1.87 -6.48
N LEU A 99 -13.77 -1.09 -7.24
CA LEU A 99 -13.80 0.37 -7.15
C LEU A 99 -15.11 0.95 -7.71
N LYS A 100 -15.61 0.40 -8.82
CA LYS A 100 -16.86 0.82 -9.47
C LYS A 100 -18.09 0.47 -8.63
N THR A 101 -18.10 -0.67 -7.95
CA THR A 101 -19.25 -1.17 -7.18
C THR A 101 -19.29 -0.74 -5.71
N ALA A 102 -18.24 -0.08 -5.23
CA ALA A 102 -18.17 0.34 -3.83
C ALA A 102 -19.19 1.43 -3.50
N LYS A 103 -19.83 1.35 -2.33
CA LYS A 103 -20.53 2.49 -1.72
C LYS A 103 -19.54 3.67 -1.64
N ASN A 104 -19.77 4.80 -2.26
CA ASN A 104 -18.87 5.93 -2.46
C ASN A 104 -17.83 5.72 -3.60
N SER A 105 -18.22 5.04 -4.68
CA SER A 105 -17.36 4.82 -5.85
C SER A 105 -16.79 6.12 -6.42
N GLU A 106 -17.59 7.17 -6.55
CA GLU A 106 -17.16 8.49 -7.04
C GLU A 106 -16.04 9.10 -6.19
N SER A 107 -16.19 9.10 -4.86
CA SER A 107 -15.17 9.60 -3.93
C SER A 107 -13.90 8.76 -3.95
N LYS A 108 -14.02 7.44 -4.15
CA LYS A 108 -12.85 6.55 -4.25
C LYS A 108 -12.11 6.68 -5.57
N LEU A 109 -12.83 6.90 -6.67
CA LEU A 109 -12.26 7.17 -7.98
C LEU A 109 -11.63 8.57 -8.05
N ALA A 110 -12.28 9.58 -7.46
CA ALA A 110 -11.74 10.94 -7.37
C ALA A 110 -10.38 11.00 -6.63
N LYS A 111 -10.20 10.16 -5.62
CA LYS A 111 -8.91 10.00 -4.91
C LYS A 111 -7.87 9.19 -5.71
N ARG A 112 -8.25 8.65 -6.87
CA ARG A 112 -7.39 7.82 -7.72
C ARG A 112 -7.54 8.20 -9.18
N PRO A 113 -7.06 9.40 -9.58
CA PRO A 113 -7.25 9.93 -10.94
C PRO A 113 -6.74 9.00 -12.04
N LEU A 114 -5.77 8.13 -11.74
CA LEU A 114 -5.27 7.12 -12.67
C LEU A 114 -6.34 6.12 -13.14
N PHE A 115 -7.38 5.86 -12.32
CA PHE A 115 -8.47 4.94 -12.70
C PHE A 115 -9.58 5.61 -13.53
N THR A 116 -9.52 6.91 -13.76
CA THR A 116 -10.41 7.59 -14.72
C THR A 116 -9.97 7.37 -16.17
N GLN A 117 -8.72 6.96 -16.38
CA GLN A 117 -8.14 6.57 -17.66
C GLN A 117 -7.73 5.09 -17.56
N GLU A 118 -8.65 4.20 -17.93
CA GLU A 118 -8.53 2.75 -17.67
C GLU A 118 -7.28 2.15 -18.32
N GLU A 119 -6.93 2.57 -19.53
CA GLU A 119 -5.74 2.09 -20.24
C GLU A 119 -4.43 2.47 -19.53
N GLU A 120 -4.33 3.68 -19.01
CA GLU A 120 -3.16 4.14 -18.25
C GLU A 120 -3.07 3.42 -16.91
N ALA A 121 -4.21 3.21 -16.25
CA ALA A 121 -4.29 2.43 -15.02
C ALA A 121 -3.84 0.98 -15.24
N GLN A 122 -4.24 0.37 -16.35
CA GLN A 122 -3.82 -1.00 -16.72
C GLN A 122 -2.31 -1.09 -16.98
N LYS A 123 -1.74 -0.14 -17.72
CA LYS A 123 -0.29 -0.09 -17.93
C LYS A 123 0.47 -0.02 -16.62
N LEU A 124 0.09 0.92 -15.77
CA LEU A 124 0.72 1.10 -14.45
C LEU A 124 0.53 -0.12 -13.55
N TYR A 125 -0.63 -0.78 -13.63
CA TYR A 125 -0.86 -2.03 -12.91
C TYR A 125 0.12 -3.11 -13.38
N ASN A 126 0.26 -3.34 -14.68
CA ASN A 126 1.13 -4.36 -15.25
C ASN A 126 2.61 -4.13 -14.88
N GLU A 127 3.07 -2.89 -14.91
CA GLU A 127 4.43 -2.52 -14.49
C GLU A 127 4.65 -2.80 -13.01
N ARG A 128 3.72 -2.37 -12.17
CA ARG A 128 3.81 -2.51 -10.72
C ARG A 128 3.62 -3.94 -10.25
N GLU A 129 2.75 -4.72 -10.88
CA GLU A 129 2.52 -6.12 -10.53
C GLU A 129 3.82 -6.92 -10.55
N LYS A 130 4.58 -6.81 -11.66
CA LYS A 130 5.88 -7.48 -11.79
C LYS A 130 6.87 -7.03 -10.71
N ALA A 131 6.94 -5.73 -10.47
CA ALA A 131 7.85 -5.15 -9.48
C ALA A 131 7.46 -5.55 -8.05
N TYR A 132 6.17 -5.55 -7.72
CA TYR A 132 5.68 -5.96 -6.40
C TYR A 132 5.93 -7.45 -6.14
N LYS A 133 5.65 -8.31 -7.12
CA LYS A 133 5.91 -9.75 -7.01
C LYS A 133 7.40 -10.06 -6.80
N LYS A 134 8.28 -9.26 -7.40
CA LYS A 134 9.73 -9.41 -7.26
C LYS A 134 10.24 -9.11 -5.85
N VAL A 135 9.62 -8.15 -5.16
CA VAL A 135 10.05 -7.73 -3.81
C VAL A 135 9.24 -8.36 -2.68
N ALA A 136 8.16 -9.07 -2.98
CA ALA A 136 7.30 -9.66 -1.97
C ALA A 136 7.91 -10.93 -1.37
N ASP A 137 7.99 -11.01 -0.05
CA ASP A 137 8.30 -12.26 0.69
C ASP A 137 7.06 -13.14 0.81
N VAL A 138 5.88 -12.52 0.89
CA VAL A 138 4.59 -13.18 1.06
C VAL A 138 3.58 -12.57 0.09
N ILE A 139 2.89 -13.43 -0.65
CA ILE A 139 1.79 -13.02 -1.52
C ILE A 139 0.46 -13.57 -0.97
N VAL A 140 -0.53 -12.70 -0.82
CA VAL A 140 -1.88 -13.03 -0.38
C VAL A 140 -2.86 -12.58 -1.46
N ASN A 141 -3.44 -13.53 -2.20
CA ASN A 141 -4.53 -13.23 -3.11
C ASN A 141 -5.78 -12.89 -2.29
N VAL A 142 -6.41 -11.75 -2.61
CA VAL A 142 -7.57 -11.25 -1.85
C VAL A 142 -8.90 -11.50 -2.53
N GLU A 143 -8.91 -12.01 -3.76
CA GLU A 143 -10.12 -12.27 -4.52
C GLU A 143 -10.98 -13.33 -3.85
N GLY A 144 -12.27 -13.07 -3.75
CA GLY A 144 -13.23 -13.99 -3.17
C GLY A 144 -13.12 -14.20 -1.66
N LYS A 145 -12.20 -13.50 -0.98
CA LYS A 145 -11.99 -13.64 0.46
C LYS A 145 -12.62 -12.51 1.25
N SER A 146 -13.16 -12.84 2.40
CA SER A 146 -13.55 -11.87 3.41
C SER A 146 -12.32 -11.18 4.02
N LEU A 147 -12.53 -10.03 4.63
CA LEU A 147 -11.46 -9.29 5.29
C LEU A 147 -10.81 -10.08 6.43
N ASP A 148 -11.60 -10.87 7.17
CA ASP A 148 -11.10 -11.71 8.26
C ASP A 148 -10.21 -12.86 7.76
N GLU A 149 -10.60 -13.49 6.64
CA GLU A 149 -9.77 -14.53 6.00
C GLU A 149 -8.44 -13.97 5.51
N ILE A 150 -8.44 -12.79 4.87
CA ILE A 150 -7.21 -12.11 4.43
C ILE A 150 -6.30 -11.84 5.62
N VAL A 151 -6.84 -11.26 6.68
CA VAL A 151 -6.08 -10.92 7.90
C VAL A 151 -5.49 -12.16 8.57
N LYS A 152 -6.26 -13.26 8.68
CA LYS A 152 -5.78 -14.53 9.21
C LYS A 152 -4.68 -15.15 8.34
N GLU A 153 -4.83 -15.07 7.02
CA GLU A 153 -3.83 -15.61 6.08
C GLU A 153 -2.51 -14.85 6.19
N ILE A 154 -2.55 -13.51 6.28
CA ILE A 154 -1.37 -12.69 6.51
C ILE A 154 -0.68 -13.12 7.81
N ALA A 155 -1.41 -13.19 8.92
CA ALA A 155 -0.84 -13.56 10.21
C ALA A 155 -0.20 -14.95 10.18
N ARG A 156 -0.88 -15.94 9.59
CA ARG A 156 -0.36 -17.30 9.45
C ARG A 156 0.92 -17.33 8.64
N LYS A 157 0.95 -16.66 7.48
CA LYS A 157 2.14 -16.63 6.60
C LYS A 157 3.30 -15.85 7.20
N CYS A 158 3.03 -14.79 7.96
CA CYS A 158 4.04 -13.98 8.63
C CYS A 158 4.37 -14.49 10.05
N LYS A 159 3.79 -15.61 10.49
CA LYS A 159 3.99 -16.21 11.82
C LYS A 159 3.71 -15.25 12.98
N VAL A 160 2.74 -14.34 12.80
CA VAL A 160 2.28 -13.42 13.85
C VAL A 160 1.40 -14.22 14.82
N LYS A 161 1.71 -14.06 16.12
CA LYS A 161 0.96 -14.72 17.21
C LYS A 161 -0.12 -13.81 17.78
#